data_e66ee0a563af264d97be32c33d89d42d
#
_entry.id   e66ee0a563af264d97be32c33d89d42d
#
_cell.length_a   1.000
_cell.length_b   1.000
_cell.length_c   1.000
_cell.angle_alpha   90.00
_cell.angle_beta   90.00
_cell.angle_gamma   90.00
#
_symmetry.space_group_name_H-M   'P 1'
#
loop_
_entity.id
_entity.type
_entity.pdbx_description
1 polymer ?
#
loop_
_entity_poly.entity_id
_entity_poly.type
_entity_poly.pdbx_seq_one_letter_code
_entity_poly.pdbx_strand_id
1 'polypeptide(L)'
;MKNENSIELVNVKKKFKIYADKGNSMKDKMLFWKRNRYEDHWVLDDISFSIQKGEAVGLIGRNGCGKSTTLKLINKIMYPTDGKVKVNGRVSSLLELGAGFHPDMTGRENIYTNASIFGMTKKEIDEKIDDIIAFSELDEYIDNPVRTYSSGMYMRLGFSVAINVRADILLIDEILAVGDMSFQKKCFKRLKEIKNAGTTIVIVSHALGQIEQICDRCIWIDYGKIRKIGKPMEVHAEYLKELEKRSQQRMQALNGETGTENDQNTFCGREVIRSGSGKL
;
A
#
# COMPACT_ATOMS: atom_id res chain seq x y z
N MET A 1 33.51 -3.58 -9.17
CA MET A 1 32.71 -2.50 -8.61
C MET A 1 31.94 -3.08 -7.43
N LYS A 2 32.08 -2.54 -6.21
CA LYS A 2 31.25 -2.96 -5.08
C LYS A 2 29.81 -2.58 -5.42
N ASN A 3 28.92 -3.58 -5.55
CA ASN A 3 27.48 -3.31 -5.66
C ASN A 3 27.04 -2.57 -4.41
N GLU A 4 26.73 -1.29 -4.56
CA GLU A 4 26.31 -0.44 -3.45
C GLU A 4 24.82 -0.62 -3.25
N ASN A 5 24.41 -1.06 -2.04
CA ASN A 5 23.01 -1.21 -1.70
C ASN A 5 22.36 0.18 -1.53
N SER A 6 21.29 0.44 -2.29
CA SER A 6 20.44 1.61 -2.05
C SER A 6 19.56 1.44 -0.82
N ILE A 7 19.10 0.21 -0.57
CA ILE A 7 18.24 -0.11 0.58
C ILE A 7 18.75 -1.40 1.22
N GLU A 8 18.80 -1.41 2.56
CA GLU A 8 19.18 -2.58 3.34
C GLU A 8 18.29 -2.68 4.58
N LEU A 9 17.60 -3.80 4.73
CA LEU A 9 16.86 -4.18 5.92
C LEU A 9 17.58 -5.35 6.59
N VAL A 10 17.83 -5.25 7.89
CA VAL A 10 18.54 -6.28 8.67
C VAL A 10 17.74 -6.59 9.92
N ASN A 11 17.23 -7.82 10.01
CA ASN A 11 16.45 -8.38 11.12
C ASN A 11 15.31 -7.45 11.58
N VAL A 12 14.62 -6.83 10.61
CA VAL A 12 13.61 -5.81 10.88
C VAL A 12 12.34 -6.44 11.41
N LYS A 13 11.90 -5.94 12.58
CA LYS A 13 10.62 -6.28 13.21
C LYS A 13 9.77 -5.04 13.40
N LYS A 14 8.46 -5.19 13.22
CA LYS A 14 7.50 -4.12 13.48
C LYS A 14 6.24 -4.65 14.11
N LYS A 15 5.89 -4.09 15.28
CA LYS A 15 4.62 -4.36 15.95
C LYS A 15 3.81 -3.09 16.15
N PHE A 16 2.50 -3.27 16.25
CA PHE A 16 1.55 -2.24 16.64
C PHE A 16 0.78 -2.70 17.87
N LYS A 17 0.38 -1.74 18.69
CA LYS A 17 -0.49 -2.00 19.83
C LYS A 17 -1.94 -1.95 19.37
N ILE A 18 -2.67 -3.05 19.50
CA ILE A 18 -4.11 -3.10 19.27
C ILE A 18 -4.81 -3.02 20.61
N TYR A 19 -5.64 -2.00 20.79
CA TYR A 19 -6.43 -1.84 22.01
C TYR A 19 -7.75 -2.59 21.84
N ALA A 20 -7.98 -3.61 22.68
CA ALA A 20 -9.13 -4.52 22.58
C ALA A 20 -10.46 -3.89 23.00
N ASP A 21 -10.49 -2.71 23.63
CA ASP A 21 -11.70 -2.20 24.23
C ASP A 21 -11.97 -0.71 23.95
N LYS A 22 -12.93 -0.46 23.07
CA LYS A 22 -13.63 0.83 22.95
C LYS A 22 -14.94 0.75 23.75
N GLY A 23 -14.85 0.69 25.07
CA GLY A 23 -16.04 0.80 25.92
C GLY A 23 -16.69 2.18 25.77
N ASN A 24 -17.89 2.22 25.20
CA ASN A 24 -18.65 3.43 24.95
C ASN A 24 -19.50 3.91 26.16
N SER A 25 -19.41 3.27 27.32
CA SER A 25 -20.22 3.61 28.48
C SER A 25 -19.51 4.59 29.43
N MET A 26 -20.27 5.59 29.96
CA MET A 26 -19.74 6.53 30.97
C MET A 26 -19.26 5.82 32.25
N LYS A 27 -19.88 4.69 32.63
CA LYS A 27 -19.45 3.84 33.77
C LYS A 27 -18.06 3.25 33.54
N ASP A 28 -17.71 2.98 32.31
CA ASP A 28 -16.42 2.47 31.92
C ASP A 28 -15.29 3.50 31.99
N LYS A 29 -15.59 4.79 31.93
CA LYS A 29 -14.61 5.87 32.10
C LYS A 29 -14.14 6.06 33.55
N MET A 30 -14.88 5.57 34.51
CA MET A 30 -14.51 5.66 35.95
C MET A 30 -13.55 4.56 36.41
N LEU A 31 -13.42 3.47 35.65
CA LEU A 31 -12.50 2.33 35.96
C LEU A 31 -11.16 2.44 35.24
N PHE A 32 -10.56 3.59 35.26
CA PHE A 32 -9.31 3.92 34.53
C PHE A 32 -8.13 2.97 34.79
N TRP A 33 -8.09 2.24 35.84
CA TRP A 33 -6.94 1.45 36.28
C TRP A 33 -6.88 0.00 35.74
N LYS A 34 -7.96 -0.52 35.12
CA LYS A 34 -7.97 -1.89 34.54
C LYS A 34 -7.96 -1.94 33.01
N ARG A 35 -7.83 -0.81 32.32
CA ARG A 35 -8.34 -0.63 30.95
C ARG A 35 -7.33 -0.62 29.82
N ASN A 36 -6.05 -0.68 30.08
CA ASN A 36 -5.02 -0.71 29.02
C ASN A 36 -4.59 -2.14 28.65
N ARG A 37 -5.56 -3.03 28.38
CA ARG A 37 -5.20 -4.28 27.70
C ARG A 37 -5.00 -3.98 26.23
N TYR A 38 -3.74 -3.94 25.80
CA TYR A 38 -3.36 -3.92 24.41
C TYR A 38 -2.70 -5.27 24.09
N GLU A 39 -2.87 -5.72 22.88
CA GLU A 39 -2.14 -6.86 22.34
C GLU A 39 -1.12 -6.34 21.34
N ASP A 40 0.10 -6.88 21.41
CA ASP A 40 1.13 -6.61 20.43
C ASP A 40 0.85 -7.41 19.17
N HIS A 41 0.52 -6.70 18.08
CA HIS A 41 0.32 -7.29 16.77
C HIS A 41 1.58 -7.12 15.92
N TRP A 42 2.29 -8.23 15.67
CA TRP A 42 3.47 -8.26 14.84
C TRP A 42 3.09 -8.25 13.36
N VAL A 43 3.42 -7.15 12.68
CA VAL A 43 3.17 -6.99 11.24
C VAL A 43 4.38 -7.42 10.42
N LEU A 44 5.59 -7.20 10.95
CA LEU A 44 6.84 -7.70 10.38
C LEU A 44 7.61 -8.43 11.48
N ASP A 45 8.11 -9.63 11.15
CA ASP A 45 8.83 -10.50 12.07
C ASP A 45 10.09 -11.04 11.39
N ASP A 46 11.21 -10.37 11.67
CA ASP A 46 12.56 -10.75 11.24
C ASP A 46 12.75 -10.76 9.71
N ILE A 47 12.42 -9.65 9.04
CA ILE A 47 12.67 -9.52 7.60
C ILE A 47 14.06 -8.94 7.33
N SER A 48 14.80 -9.59 6.41
CA SER A 48 16.12 -9.13 5.96
C SER A 48 16.24 -9.25 4.45
N PHE A 49 16.56 -8.15 3.78
CA PHE A 49 16.87 -8.11 2.35
C PHE A 49 17.63 -6.83 2.01
N SER A 50 18.24 -6.82 0.83
CA SER A 50 18.88 -5.64 0.28
C SER A 50 18.42 -5.40 -1.16
N ILE A 51 18.44 -4.14 -1.58
CA ILE A 51 18.13 -3.70 -2.94
C ILE A 51 19.32 -2.92 -3.46
N GLN A 52 19.83 -3.33 -4.62
CA GLN A 52 21.00 -2.70 -5.24
C GLN A 52 20.60 -1.37 -5.91
N LYS A 53 21.57 -0.50 -6.11
CA LYS A 53 21.35 0.73 -6.86
C LYS A 53 20.90 0.43 -8.30
N GLY A 54 19.80 1.08 -8.72
CA GLY A 54 19.19 0.89 -10.04
C GLY A 54 18.36 -0.40 -10.19
N GLU A 55 18.22 -1.20 -9.12
CA GLU A 55 17.40 -2.39 -9.13
C GLU A 55 15.90 -2.04 -8.95
N ALA A 56 15.04 -2.70 -9.70
CA ALA A 56 13.58 -2.62 -9.50
C ALA A 56 13.07 -3.88 -8.80
N VAL A 57 12.46 -3.71 -7.63
CA VAL A 57 12.00 -4.81 -6.78
C VAL A 57 10.49 -4.71 -6.52
N GLY A 58 9.77 -5.81 -6.78
CA GLY A 58 8.36 -5.96 -6.45
C GLY A 58 8.16 -6.58 -5.07
N LEU A 59 7.28 -6.00 -4.25
CA LEU A 59 6.81 -6.62 -3.01
C LEU A 59 5.42 -7.18 -3.22
N ILE A 60 5.23 -8.49 -3.06
CA ILE A 60 3.94 -9.15 -3.18
C ILE A 60 3.54 -9.87 -1.89
N GLY A 61 2.26 -10.17 -1.78
CA GLY A 61 1.67 -10.88 -0.64
C GLY A 61 0.24 -10.42 -0.38
N ARG A 62 -0.43 -11.08 0.53
CA ARG A 62 -1.83 -10.79 0.89
C ARG A 62 -1.96 -9.42 1.58
N ASN A 63 -3.22 -8.91 1.63
CA ASN A 63 -3.51 -7.71 2.41
C ASN A 63 -3.16 -7.93 3.89
N GLY A 64 -2.55 -6.92 4.51
CA GLY A 64 -2.11 -6.98 5.90
C GLY A 64 -0.81 -7.77 6.16
N CYS A 65 -0.14 -8.32 5.13
CA CYS A 65 1.13 -9.07 5.34
C CYS A 65 2.37 -8.20 5.62
N GLY A 66 2.25 -6.86 5.56
CA GLY A 66 3.33 -5.93 5.90
C GLY A 66 3.97 -5.18 4.72
N LYS A 67 3.47 -5.29 3.48
CA LYS A 67 4.03 -4.60 2.29
C LYS A 67 4.12 -3.08 2.46
N SER A 68 2.98 -2.42 2.70
CA SER A 68 2.93 -0.96 2.89
C SER A 68 3.66 -0.52 4.16
N THR A 69 3.70 -1.37 5.20
CA THR A 69 4.52 -1.13 6.39
C THR A 69 6.01 -1.12 6.03
N THR A 70 6.46 -2.05 5.19
CA THR A 70 7.84 -2.10 4.70
C THR A 70 8.19 -0.84 3.91
N LEU A 71 7.31 -0.37 3.00
CA LEU A 71 7.52 0.89 2.28
C LEU A 71 7.61 2.10 3.21
N LYS A 72 6.72 2.17 4.23
CA LYS A 72 6.73 3.25 5.23
C LYS A 72 8.00 3.27 6.08
N LEU A 73 8.59 2.10 6.37
CA LEU A 73 9.89 1.98 7.03
C LEU A 73 11.03 2.49 6.12
N ILE A 74 11.03 2.14 4.84
CA ILE A 74 12.02 2.59 3.86
C ILE A 74 11.92 4.11 3.67
N ASN A 75 10.68 4.65 3.61
CA ASN A 75 10.43 6.09 3.48
C ASN A 75 10.63 6.88 4.79
N LYS A 76 11.05 6.21 5.89
CA LYS A 76 11.24 6.81 7.21
C LYS A 76 10.00 7.51 7.80
N ILE A 77 8.79 7.18 7.31
CA ILE A 77 7.51 7.62 7.90
C ILE A 77 7.32 6.97 9.27
N MET A 78 7.87 5.77 9.44
CA MET A 78 7.91 5.07 10.73
C MET A 78 9.26 4.38 10.95
N TYR A 79 9.52 4.04 12.22
CA TYR A 79 10.74 3.32 12.59
C TYR A 79 10.43 1.86 12.91
N PRO A 80 11.39 0.94 12.70
CA PRO A 80 11.24 -0.44 13.11
C PRO A 80 11.15 -0.54 14.64
N THR A 81 10.52 -1.62 15.14
CA THR A 81 10.52 -1.93 16.57
C THR A 81 11.87 -2.53 16.98
N ASP A 82 12.48 -3.32 16.09
CA ASP A 82 13.80 -3.91 16.23
C ASP A 82 14.43 -4.08 14.84
N GLY A 83 15.75 -4.27 14.81
CA GLY A 83 16.51 -4.35 13.56
C GLY A 83 16.92 -2.98 13.01
N LYS A 84 17.41 -2.97 11.77
CA LYS A 84 17.95 -1.76 11.13
C LYS A 84 17.46 -1.62 9.69
N VAL A 85 17.14 -0.39 9.31
CA VAL A 85 16.82 0.01 7.94
C VAL A 85 17.81 1.08 7.51
N LYS A 86 18.58 0.80 6.46
CA LYS A 86 19.48 1.76 5.84
C LYS A 86 18.97 2.12 4.45
N VAL A 87 18.95 3.40 4.15
CA VAL A 87 18.51 3.93 2.85
C VAL A 87 19.53 4.97 2.41
N ASN A 88 20.17 4.74 1.28
CA ASN A 88 21.22 5.55 0.70
C ASN A 88 20.71 6.23 -0.57
N GLY A 89 20.46 7.53 -0.50
CA GLY A 89 19.95 8.34 -1.60
C GLY A 89 18.66 9.07 -1.26
N ARG A 90 18.24 9.91 -2.20
CA ARG A 90 17.00 10.69 -2.12
C ARG A 90 15.81 9.82 -2.49
N VAL A 91 14.83 9.74 -1.60
CA VAL A 91 13.61 8.96 -1.78
C VAL A 91 12.49 9.86 -2.28
N SER A 92 11.84 9.47 -3.37
CA SER A 92 10.52 9.95 -3.76
C SER A 92 9.49 8.85 -3.53
N SER A 93 8.33 9.20 -3.01
CA SER A 93 7.32 8.22 -2.63
C SER A 93 5.96 8.59 -3.20
N LEU A 94 5.34 7.63 -3.86
CA LEU A 94 3.96 7.71 -4.31
C LEU A 94 2.96 7.18 -3.24
N LEU A 95 3.41 6.94 -2.00
CA LEU A 95 2.56 6.42 -0.91
C LEU A 95 1.42 7.36 -0.53
N GLU A 96 1.66 8.66 -0.65
CA GLU A 96 0.72 9.71 -0.24
C GLU A 96 0.66 10.77 -1.35
N LEU A 97 0.04 10.41 -2.49
CA LEU A 97 -0.13 11.36 -3.61
C LEU A 97 -0.95 12.57 -3.18
N GLY A 98 -0.42 13.77 -3.49
CA GLY A 98 -1.06 15.01 -3.12
C GLY A 98 -0.95 15.36 -1.62
N ALA A 99 -0.15 14.62 -0.84
CA ALA A 99 0.17 15.05 0.52
C ALA A 99 0.82 16.44 0.48
N GLY A 100 0.27 17.36 1.29
CA GLY A 100 0.71 18.76 1.31
C GLY A 100 0.05 19.66 0.26
N PHE A 101 -0.90 19.16 -0.54
CA PHE A 101 -1.72 20.03 -1.37
C PHE A 101 -2.64 20.89 -0.52
N HIS A 102 -2.61 22.19 -0.76
CA HIS A 102 -3.50 23.13 -0.11
C HIS A 102 -4.74 23.37 -0.98
N PRO A 103 -5.95 23.13 -0.48
CA PRO A 103 -7.17 23.15 -1.30
C PRO A 103 -7.47 24.52 -1.92
N ASP A 104 -7.09 25.62 -1.28
CA ASP A 104 -7.34 26.99 -1.78
C ASP A 104 -6.25 27.50 -2.73
N MET A 105 -5.11 26.81 -2.84
CA MET A 105 -4.07 27.12 -3.80
C MET A 105 -4.40 26.52 -5.18
N THR A 106 -3.88 27.15 -6.22
CA THR A 106 -3.96 26.66 -7.60
C THR A 106 -3.16 25.37 -7.78
N GLY A 107 -3.42 24.63 -8.86
CA GLY A 107 -2.60 23.46 -9.20
C GLY A 107 -1.13 23.81 -9.36
N ARG A 108 -0.83 24.95 -9.99
CA ARG A 108 0.52 25.48 -10.18
C ARG A 108 1.24 25.74 -8.84
N GLU A 109 0.59 26.43 -7.93
CA GLU A 109 1.14 26.69 -6.59
C GLU A 109 1.37 25.40 -5.80
N ASN A 110 0.45 24.44 -5.92
CA ASN A 110 0.59 23.12 -5.31
C ASN A 110 1.75 22.30 -5.90
N ILE A 111 2.07 22.46 -7.21
CA ILE A 111 3.28 21.86 -7.79
C ILE A 111 4.52 22.36 -7.05
N TYR A 112 4.66 23.69 -6.84
CA TYR A 112 5.81 24.25 -6.12
C TYR A 112 5.90 23.73 -4.70
N THR A 113 4.79 23.75 -3.96
CA THR A 113 4.74 23.28 -2.57
C THR A 113 5.11 21.80 -2.47
N ASN A 114 4.48 20.96 -3.30
CA ASN A 114 4.68 19.51 -3.23
C ASN A 114 6.07 19.09 -3.70
N ALA A 115 6.56 19.67 -4.80
CA ALA A 115 7.92 19.40 -5.29
C ALA A 115 8.99 19.85 -4.28
N SER A 116 8.75 20.95 -3.53
CA SER A 116 9.64 21.40 -2.45
C SER A 116 9.64 20.42 -1.27
N ILE A 117 8.50 19.80 -0.94
CA ILE A 117 8.43 18.73 0.08
C ILE A 117 9.29 17.52 -0.34
N PHE A 118 9.31 17.20 -1.63
CA PHE A 118 10.22 16.18 -2.19
C PHE A 118 11.68 16.68 -2.29
N GLY A 119 11.96 17.90 -1.81
CA GLY A 119 13.31 18.49 -1.71
C GLY A 119 13.84 19.04 -3.04
N MET A 120 12.99 19.41 -4.01
CA MET A 120 13.42 20.19 -5.17
C MET A 120 13.63 21.65 -4.78
N THR A 121 14.68 22.25 -5.31
CA THR A 121 14.88 23.69 -5.23
C THR A 121 13.93 24.41 -6.19
N LYS A 122 13.66 25.70 -5.93
CA LYS A 122 12.80 26.51 -6.83
C LYS A 122 13.30 26.46 -8.28
N LYS A 123 14.59 26.53 -8.51
CA LYS A 123 15.20 26.47 -9.84
C LYS A 123 14.90 25.12 -10.53
N GLU A 124 15.06 24.01 -9.82
CA GLU A 124 14.73 22.69 -10.36
C GLU A 124 13.22 22.54 -10.70
N ILE A 125 12.36 23.22 -9.92
CA ILE A 125 10.92 23.23 -10.18
C ILE A 125 10.62 24.07 -11.41
N ASP A 126 11.21 25.29 -11.52
CA ASP A 126 11.03 26.16 -12.67
C ASP A 126 11.47 25.49 -13.98
N GLU A 127 12.52 24.65 -13.95
CA GLU A 127 12.98 23.86 -15.09
C GLU A 127 12.04 22.70 -15.46
N LYS A 128 11.14 22.27 -14.56
CA LYS A 128 10.31 21.07 -14.71
C LYS A 128 8.82 21.33 -14.71
N ILE A 129 8.39 22.52 -14.37
CA ILE A 129 6.97 22.82 -14.16
C ILE A 129 6.14 22.57 -15.40
N ASP A 130 6.62 22.94 -16.57
CA ASP A 130 5.89 22.72 -17.84
C ASP A 130 5.80 21.23 -18.18
N ASP A 131 6.86 20.44 -17.92
CA ASP A 131 6.86 18.99 -18.07
C ASP A 131 5.81 18.35 -17.13
N ILE A 132 5.72 18.84 -15.88
CA ILE A 132 4.76 18.35 -14.88
C ILE A 132 3.33 18.65 -15.30
N ILE A 133 3.07 19.88 -15.74
CA ILE A 133 1.73 20.32 -16.19
C ILE A 133 1.31 19.49 -17.41
N ALA A 134 2.15 19.44 -18.46
CA ALA A 134 1.88 18.65 -19.66
C ALA A 134 1.70 17.15 -19.37
N PHE A 135 2.45 16.60 -18.39
CA PHE A 135 2.26 15.22 -17.99
C PHE A 135 0.91 14.99 -17.30
N SER A 136 0.45 15.95 -16.48
CA SER A 136 -0.83 15.84 -15.76
C SER A 136 -2.06 15.93 -16.67
N GLU A 137 -1.92 16.54 -17.85
CA GLU A 137 -3.03 16.85 -18.78
C GLU A 137 -4.08 17.78 -18.14
N LEU A 138 -3.61 18.73 -17.33
CA LEU A 138 -4.46 19.68 -16.59
C LEU A 138 -4.18 21.13 -17.00
N ASP A 139 -3.65 21.36 -18.20
CA ASP A 139 -3.24 22.69 -18.70
C ASP A 139 -4.34 23.73 -18.51
N GLU A 140 -5.59 23.40 -18.89
CA GLU A 140 -6.74 24.31 -18.80
C GLU A 140 -7.20 24.59 -17.36
N TYR A 141 -6.84 23.74 -16.40
CA TYR A 141 -7.30 23.81 -15.01
C TYR A 141 -6.19 24.19 -14.03
N ILE A 142 -4.94 24.31 -14.50
CA ILE A 142 -3.76 24.39 -13.62
C ILE A 142 -3.78 25.63 -12.72
N ASP A 143 -4.38 26.72 -13.17
CA ASP A 143 -4.49 27.98 -12.45
C ASP A 143 -5.79 28.10 -11.62
N ASN A 144 -6.60 27.02 -11.56
CA ASN A 144 -7.76 26.93 -10.69
C ASN A 144 -7.37 26.34 -9.31
N PRO A 145 -8.09 26.71 -8.22
CA PRO A 145 -7.89 26.13 -6.92
C PRO A 145 -8.15 24.61 -6.90
N VAL A 146 -7.26 23.84 -6.25
CA VAL A 146 -7.31 22.37 -6.26
C VAL A 146 -8.58 21.80 -5.62
N ARG A 147 -9.27 22.56 -4.73
CA ARG A 147 -10.59 22.18 -4.20
C ARG A 147 -11.66 21.97 -5.28
N THR A 148 -11.46 22.55 -6.48
CA THR A 148 -12.38 22.40 -7.62
C THR A 148 -12.07 21.17 -8.47
N TYR A 149 -10.96 20.48 -8.18
CA TYR A 149 -10.53 19.30 -8.94
C TYR A 149 -11.39 18.10 -8.61
N SER A 150 -11.63 17.26 -9.60
CA SER A 150 -12.10 15.91 -9.36
C SER A 150 -11.03 15.08 -8.67
N SER A 151 -11.40 13.96 -8.03
CA SER A 151 -10.43 13.05 -7.43
C SER A 151 -9.40 12.54 -8.44
N GLY A 152 -9.81 12.31 -9.69
CA GLY A 152 -8.92 11.92 -10.78
C GLY A 152 -7.91 13.03 -11.14
N MET A 153 -8.34 14.28 -11.27
CA MET A 153 -7.46 15.43 -11.52
C MET A 153 -6.45 15.62 -10.39
N TYR A 154 -6.92 15.53 -9.14
CA TYR A 154 -6.08 15.62 -7.95
C TYR A 154 -4.97 14.57 -7.95
N MET A 155 -5.33 13.31 -8.23
CA MET A 155 -4.37 12.20 -8.28
C MET A 155 -3.42 12.31 -9.47
N ARG A 156 -3.89 12.76 -10.65
CA ARG A 156 -3.04 13.02 -11.83
C ARG A 156 -1.98 14.07 -11.52
N LEU A 157 -2.37 15.18 -10.88
CA LEU A 157 -1.42 16.23 -10.51
C LEU A 157 -0.38 15.70 -9.51
N GLY A 158 -0.81 15.05 -8.43
CA GLY A 158 0.09 14.49 -7.42
C GLY A 158 1.08 13.49 -8.00
N PHE A 159 0.61 12.58 -8.88
CA PHE A 159 1.46 11.63 -9.58
C PHE A 159 2.47 12.34 -10.49
N SER A 160 2.02 13.36 -11.25
CA SER A 160 2.85 14.11 -12.17
C SER A 160 3.99 14.84 -11.46
N VAL A 161 3.72 15.41 -10.29
CA VAL A 161 4.78 15.99 -9.46
C VAL A 161 5.77 14.91 -9.02
N ALA A 162 5.28 13.86 -8.34
CA ALA A 162 6.13 12.87 -7.71
C ALA A 162 7.04 12.10 -8.70
N ILE A 163 6.55 11.87 -9.95
CA ILE A 163 7.32 11.12 -10.96
C ILE A 163 8.35 11.99 -11.71
N ASN A 164 8.23 13.32 -11.61
CA ASN A 164 9.18 14.26 -12.21
C ASN A 164 10.25 14.76 -11.23
N VAL A 165 10.15 14.37 -9.94
CA VAL A 165 11.20 14.61 -8.95
C VAL A 165 12.43 13.76 -9.28
N ARG A 166 13.63 14.38 -9.24
CA ARG A 166 14.88 13.62 -9.32
C ARG A 166 15.09 12.86 -8.02
N ALA A 167 14.92 11.55 -8.06
CA ALA A 167 15.11 10.66 -6.92
C ALA A 167 16.09 9.53 -7.28
N ASP A 168 16.87 9.09 -6.29
CA ASP A 168 17.69 7.89 -6.40
C ASP A 168 16.85 6.62 -6.18
N ILE A 169 15.78 6.76 -5.38
CA ILE A 169 14.87 5.68 -4.99
C ILE A 169 13.43 6.15 -5.17
N LEU A 170 12.62 5.38 -5.89
CA LEU A 170 11.20 5.61 -6.10
C LEU A 170 10.38 4.50 -5.42
N LEU A 171 9.50 4.88 -4.48
CA LEU A 171 8.59 3.97 -3.78
C LEU A 171 7.17 4.10 -4.33
N ILE A 172 6.56 2.97 -4.69
CA ILE A 172 5.24 2.91 -5.33
C ILE A 172 4.35 1.93 -4.55
N ASP A 173 3.19 2.38 -4.06
CA ASP A 173 2.20 1.54 -3.38
C ASP A 173 0.88 1.54 -4.14
N GLU A 174 0.53 0.46 -4.82
CA GLU A 174 -0.75 0.17 -5.49
C GLU A 174 -1.34 1.28 -6.40
N ILE A 175 -0.71 2.45 -6.47
CA ILE A 175 -1.26 3.70 -7.03
C ILE A 175 -1.13 3.77 -8.57
N LEU A 176 -0.75 2.68 -9.26
CA LEU A 176 -0.73 2.68 -10.73
C LEU A 176 -2.14 2.69 -11.36
N ALA A 177 -3.19 2.63 -10.56
CA ALA A 177 -4.58 2.76 -10.98
C ALA A 177 -5.09 4.22 -11.02
N VAL A 178 -4.18 5.21 -11.09
CA VAL A 178 -4.53 6.63 -11.16
C VAL A 178 -5.09 7.00 -12.54
N GLY A 179 -6.22 7.72 -12.54
CA GLY A 179 -6.83 8.24 -13.76
C GLY A 179 -7.45 7.15 -14.64
N ASP A 180 -7.64 7.48 -15.90
CA ASP A 180 -8.17 6.55 -16.90
C ASP A 180 -7.08 5.63 -17.47
N MET A 181 -7.49 4.67 -18.31
CA MET A 181 -6.56 3.70 -18.90
C MET A 181 -5.46 4.34 -19.77
N SER A 182 -5.71 5.50 -20.38
CA SER A 182 -4.71 6.21 -21.18
C SER A 182 -3.63 6.76 -20.28
N PHE A 183 -4.02 7.44 -19.23
CA PHE A 183 -3.10 8.00 -18.23
C PHE A 183 -2.30 6.91 -17.51
N GLN A 184 -2.93 5.78 -17.17
CA GLN A 184 -2.23 4.63 -16.59
C GLN A 184 -1.12 4.09 -17.50
N LYS A 185 -1.38 3.97 -18.82
CA LYS A 185 -0.36 3.57 -19.80
C LYS A 185 0.81 4.57 -19.86
N LYS A 186 0.49 5.88 -19.81
CA LYS A 186 1.48 6.96 -19.78
C LYS A 186 2.36 6.88 -18.52
N CYS A 187 1.74 6.67 -17.35
CA CYS A 187 2.44 6.45 -16.08
C CYS A 187 3.39 5.25 -16.15
N PHE A 188 2.89 4.13 -16.68
CA PHE A 188 3.68 2.90 -16.79
C PHE A 188 4.88 3.04 -17.74
N LYS A 189 4.69 3.74 -18.88
CA LYS A 189 5.78 4.06 -19.79
C LYS A 189 6.85 4.90 -19.08
N ARG A 190 6.42 5.94 -18.34
CA ARG A 190 7.32 6.82 -17.60
C ARG A 190 8.12 6.07 -16.54
N LEU A 191 7.50 5.12 -15.83
CA LEU A 191 8.20 4.27 -14.87
C LEU A 191 9.30 3.42 -15.52
N LYS A 192 9.07 2.88 -16.72
CA LYS A 192 10.09 2.17 -17.48
C LYS A 192 11.27 3.07 -17.86
N GLU A 193 10.99 4.32 -18.26
CA GLU A 193 12.04 5.30 -18.56
C GLU A 193 12.89 5.62 -17.32
N ILE A 194 12.24 5.84 -16.16
CA ILE A 194 12.91 6.10 -14.87
C ILE A 194 13.77 4.90 -14.44
N LYS A 195 13.25 3.68 -14.59
CA LYS A 195 14.04 2.46 -14.35
C LYS A 195 15.27 2.41 -15.25
N ASN A 196 15.10 2.64 -16.55
CA ASN A 196 16.18 2.59 -17.53
C ASN A 196 17.23 3.70 -17.30
N ALA A 197 16.85 4.80 -16.64
CA ALA A 197 17.77 5.86 -16.21
C ALA A 197 18.57 5.47 -14.95
N GLY A 198 18.35 4.30 -14.36
CA GLY A 198 19.12 3.77 -13.23
C GLY A 198 18.55 4.14 -11.86
N THR A 199 17.32 4.63 -11.76
CA THR A 199 16.64 4.85 -10.48
C THR A 199 16.26 3.51 -9.85
N THR A 200 16.52 3.35 -8.57
CA THR A 200 16.07 2.20 -7.77
C THR A 200 14.55 2.28 -7.56
N ILE A 201 13.82 1.21 -7.83
CA ILE A 201 12.36 1.21 -7.70
C ILE A 201 11.92 0.12 -6.72
N VAL A 202 11.05 0.47 -5.79
CA VAL A 202 10.33 -0.51 -4.96
C VAL A 202 8.84 -0.35 -5.20
N ILE A 203 8.20 -1.39 -5.71
CA ILE A 203 6.80 -1.36 -6.11
C ILE A 203 5.98 -2.41 -5.35
N VAL A 204 4.87 -1.99 -4.77
CA VAL A 204 3.81 -2.87 -4.29
C VAL A 204 2.67 -2.83 -5.30
N SER A 205 2.28 -3.96 -5.85
CA SER A 205 1.13 -4.04 -6.75
C SER A 205 0.45 -5.40 -6.62
N HIS A 206 -0.87 -5.40 -6.76
CA HIS A 206 -1.65 -6.63 -6.95
C HIS A 206 -1.68 -7.09 -8.41
N ALA A 207 -1.30 -6.24 -9.35
CA ALA A 207 -1.20 -6.57 -10.77
C ALA A 207 0.15 -7.24 -11.05
N LEU A 208 0.21 -8.56 -10.89
CA LEU A 208 1.43 -9.35 -11.05
C LEU A 208 2.12 -9.11 -12.40
N GLY A 209 1.35 -8.96 -13.48
CA GLY A 209 1.88 -8.67 -14.81
C GLY A 209 2.61 -7.32 -14.93
N GLN A 210 2.28 -6.33 -14.09
CA GLN A 210 3.02 -5.06 -14.03
C GLN A 210 4.38 -5.26 -13.35
N ILE A 211 4.42 -6.07 -12.28
CA ILE A 211 5.66 -6.41 -11.58
C ILE A 211 6.58 -7.18 -12.51
N GLU A 212 6.08 -8.15 -13.28
CA GLU A 212 6.87 -8.91 -14.26
C GLU A 212 7.50 -8.05 -15.36
N GLN A 213 6.81 -6.96 -15.74
CA GLN A 213 7.31 -6.08 -16.79
C GLN A 213 8.33 -5.03 -16.31
N ILE A 214 8.31 -4.66 -15.03
CA ILE A 214 9.16 -3.60 -14.48
C ILE A 214 10.27 -4.17 -13.60
N CYS A 215 9.96 -5.15 -12.74
CA CYS A 215 10.85 -5.56 -11.68
C CYS A 215 11.87 -6.60 -12.16
N ASP A 216 13.09 -6.47 -11.67
CA ASP A 216 14.16 -7.44 -11.87
C ASP A 216 14.05 -8.60 -10.90
N ARG A 217 13.50 -8.32 -9.70
CA ARG A 217 13.32 -9.26 -8.60
C ARG A 217 12.03 -9.01 -7.88
N CYS A 218 11.49 -10.07 -7.26
CA CYS A 218 10.28 -10.02 -6.45
C CYS A 218 10.53 -10.62 -5.07
N ILE A 219 9.94 -10.01 -4.05
CA ILE A 219 9.97 -10.46 -2.65
C ILE A 219 8.53 -10.76 -2.23
N TRP A 220 8.27 -12.01 -1.88
CA TRP A 220 6.99 -12.42 -1.33
C TRP A 220 7.03 -12.39 0.19
N ILE A 221 6.17 -11.53 0.76
CA ILE A 221 5.96 -11.39 2.20
C ILE A 221 4.64 -12.07 2.57
N ASP A 222 4.66 -12.92 3.60
CA ASP A 222 3.48 -13.60 4.10
C ASP A 222 3.55 -13.70 5.64
N TYR A 223 2.49 -13.27 6.32
CA TYR A 223 2.44 -13.16 7.79
C TYR A 223 3.69 -12.49 8.40
N GLY A 224 4.11 -11.39 7.80
CA GLY A 224 5.24 -10.60 8.28
C GLY A 224 6.63 -11.21 8.05
N LYS A 225 6.74 -12.32 7.32
CA LYS A 225 8.00 -13.01 7.00
C LYS A 225 8.22 -13.09 5.50
N ILE A 226 9.48 -13.12 5.10
CA ILE A 226 9.84 -13.38 3.71
C ILE A 226 9.66 -14.87 3.42
N ARG A 227 8.81 -15.20 2.46
CA ARG A 227 8.60 -16.56 1.98
C ARG A 227 9.55 -16.93 0.85
N LYS A 228 9.71 -16.02 -0.11
CA LYS A 228 10.58 -16.24 -1.26
C LYS A 228 11.09 -14.92 -1.81
N ILE A 229 12.32 -14.95 -2.31
CA ILE A 229 12.94 -13.90 -3.11
C ILE A 229 13.45 -14.55 -4.39
N GLY A 230 13.16 -13.96 -5.56
CA GLY A 230 13.60 -14.49 -6.84
C GLY A 230 13.08 -13.69 -8.02
N LYS A 231 13.17 -14.27 -9.21
CA LYS A 231 12.61 -13.66 -10.42
C LYS A 231 11.08 -13.55 -10.29
N PRO A 232 10.46 -12.47 -10.79
CA PRO A 232 9.02 -12.25 -10.64
C PRO A 232 8.17 -13.46 -11.05
N MET A 233 8.37 -14.03 -12.22
CA MET A 233 7.59 -15.17 -12.71
C MET A 233 7.67 -16.41 -11.79
N GLU A 234 8.85 -16.70 -11.23
CA GLU A 234 9.05 -17.86 -10.34
C GLU A 234 8.35 -17.66 -9.00
N VAL A 235 8.44 -16.43 -8.46
CA VAL A 235 7.80 -16.08 -7.19
C VAL A 235 6.29 -16.04 -7.34
N HIS A 236 5.79 -15.48 -8.46
CA HIS A 236 4.34 -15.43 -8.76
C HIS A 236 3.74 -16.82 -8.92
N ALA A 237 4.41 -17.72 -9.62
CA ALA A 237 3.92 -19.09 -9.80
C ALA A 237 3.70 -19.82 -8.46
N GLU A 238 4.63 -19.65 -7.52
CA GLU A 238 4.48 -20.25 -6.19
C GLU A 238 3.43 -19.52 -5.34
N TYR A 239 3.39 -18.20 -5.43
CA TYR A 239 2.39 -17.38 -4.73
C TYR A 239 0.96 -17.78 -5.15
N LEU A 240 0.70 -17.92 -6.45
CA LEU A 240 -0.61 -18.33 -6.97
C LEU A 240 -0.99 -19.75 -6.53
N LYS A 241 -0.06 -20.71 -6.58
CA LYS A 241 -0.29 -22.08 -6.08
C LYS A 241 -0.68 -22.08 -4.58
N GLU A 242 -0.01 -21.25 -3.79
CA GLU A 242 -0.33 -21.16 -2.37
C GLU A 242 -1.71 -20.52 -2.12
N LEU A 243 -2.09 -19.52 -2.91
CA LEU A 243 -3.42 -18.92 -2.85
C LEU A 243 -4.54 -19.94 -3.20
N GLU A 244 -4.35 -20.73 -4.26
CA GLU A 244 -5.28 -21.76 -4.67
C GLU A 244 -5.45 -22.83 -3.57
N LYS A 245 -4.35 -23.31 -3.02
CA LYS A 245 -4.34 -24.28 -1.92
C LYS A 245 -5.12 -23.77 -0.70
N ARG A 246 -4.89 -22.52 -0.30
CA ARG A 246 -5.60 -21.89 0.83
C ARG A 246 -7.09 -21.69 0.54
N SER A 247 -7.43 -21.34 -0.69
CA SER A 247 -8.82 -21.22 -1.13
C SER A 247 -9.55 -22.55 -1.04
N GLN A 248 -8.94 -23.64 -1.52
CA GLN A 248 -9.49 -24.99 -1.44
C GLN A 248 -9.68 -25.45 0.02
N GLN A 249 -8.69 -25.23 0.88
CA GLN A 249 -8.78 -25.56 2.30
C GLN A 249 -9.92 -24.81 3.00
N ARG A 250 -10.11 -23.53 2.66
CA ARG A 250 -11.19 -22.72 3.22
C ARG A 250 -12.57 -23.18 2.77
N MET A 251 -12.71 -23.56 1.49
CA MET A 251 -13.95 -24.14 0.96
C MET A 251 -14.28 -25.48 1.63
N GLN A 252 -13.29 -26.33 1.83
CA GLN A 252 -13.48 -27.63 2.51
C GLN A 252 -13.90 -27.44 3.98
N ALA A 253 -13.32 -26.47 4.68
CA ALA A 253 -13.72 -26.17 6.05
C ALA A 253 -15.16 -25.67 6.14
N LEU A 254 -15.58 -24.78 5.24
CA LEU A 254 -16.96 -24.29 5.19
C LEU A 254 -17.98 -25.40 4.86
N ASN A 255 -17.64 -26.30 3.93
CA ASN A 255 -18.51 -27.40 3.57
C ASN A 255 -18.56 -28.50 4.65
N GLY A 256 -17.52 -28.64 5.47
CA GLY A 256 -17.49 -29.54 6.62
C GLY A 256 -18.37 -29.09 7.79
N GLU A 257 -18.46 -27.76 8.01
CA GLU A 257 -19.35 -27.20 9.05
C GLU A 257 -20.84 -27.28 8.71
N THR A 258 -21.20 -27.23 7.42
CA THR A 258 -22.59 -27.36 6.96
C THR A 258 -23.08 -28.80 6.92
N GLY A 259 -22.20 -29.80 7.01
CA GLY A 259 -22.54 -31.21 7.05
C GLY A 259 -22.93 -31.76 8.43
N THR A 260 -22.68 -31.01 9.52
CA THR A 260 -22.96 -31.48 10.89
C THR A 260 -24.26 -30.94 11.51
N GLU A 261 -24.97 -30.01 10.86
CA GLU A 261 -26.26 -29.47 11.37
C GLU A 261 -27.50 -30.11 10.81
N ASN A 262 -27.42 -31.09 9.90
CA ASN A 262 -28.60 -31.65 9.24
C ASN A 262 -29.06 -33.05 9.74
N ASP A 263 -28.55 -33.55 10.88
CA ASP A 263 -28.94 -34.90 11.36
C ASP A 263 -29.60 -34.94 12.76
N GLN A 264 -30.14 -33.83 13.25
CA GLN A 264 -31.00 -33.88 14.44
C GLN A 264 -32.18 -32.91 14.35
N ASN A 265 -33.15 -33.17 13.48
CA ASN A 265 -34.54 -32.74 13.68
C ASN A 265 -35.52 -33.57 12.81
N THR A 266 -35.70 -34.81 13.28
CA THR A 266 -36.86 -35.59 12.85
C THR A 266 -37.64 -35.92 14.11
N PHE A 267 -38.93 -35.54 14.09
CA PHE A 267 -40.01 -35.93 15.00
C PHE A 267 -40.08 -35.32 16.41
N CYS A 268 -40.94 -34.35 16.59
CA CYS A 268 -42.13 -34.56 17.42
C CYS A 268 -43.24 -33.57 17.08
N GLY A 269 -44.32 -34.02 16.49
CA GLY A 269 -45.55 -33.26 16.32
C GLY A 269 -46.35 -33.19 17.63
N ARG A 270 -47.15 -32.16 17.75
CA ARG A 270 -48.48 -32.06 18.39
C ARG A 270 -48.94 -30.62 18.24
N GLU A 271 -49.93 -30.45 17.35
CA GLU A 271 -51.35 -30.17 17.63
C GLU A 271 -51.62 -29.07 18.65
N VAL A 272 -52.20 -28.00 18.11
CA VAL A 272 -53.55 -27.48 18.33
C VAL A 272 -53.74 -26.59 19.56
N ILE A 273 -54.23 -25.40 19.42
CA ILE A 273 -55.61 -24.92 19.51
C ILE A 273 -55.67 -23.39 19.45
N ARG A 274 -56.68 -22.95 18.71
CA ARG A 274 -57.21 -21.59 18.59
C ARG A 274 -57.74 -21.02 19.92
N SER A 275 -57.66 -19.73 20.02
CA SER A 275 -58.74 -18.78 20.43
C SER A 275 -57.99 -17.47 20.80
N GLY A 276 -58.39 -16.35 20.40
CA GLY A 276 -59.62 -15.73 20.14
C GLY A 276 -59.61 -14.36 20.76
N SER A 277 -59.92 -13.38 19.96
CA SER A 277 -60.56 -12.11 20.30
C SER A 277 -59.97 -11.18 21.35
N GLY A 278 -59.75 -9.95 20.95
CA GLY A 278 -60.43 -8.84 21.58
C GLY A 278 -59.60 -7.62 21.89
N LYS A 279 -59.82 -6.61 21.09
CA LYS A 279 -60.08 -5.20 21.49
C LYS A 279 -59.25 -4.61 22.68
N LEU A 280 -58.46 -3.65 22.48
CA LEU A 280 -58.77 -2.21 22.46
C LEU A 280 -57.52 -1.47 22.03
#